data_098ccd707eade4ec537ef422a66d6f7a
#
_entry.id   098ccd707eade4ec537ef422a66d6f7a
#
_cell.length_a   1.000
_cell.length_b   1.000
_cell.length_c   1.000
_cell.angle_alpha   90.00
_cell.angle_beta   90.00
_cell.angle_gamma   90.00
#
_symmetry.space_group_name_H-M   'P 1'
#
loop_
_entity.id
_entity.type
_entity.pdbx_description
1 polymer ?
#
loop_
_entity_poly.entity_id
_entity_poly.type
_entity_poly.pdbx_seq_one_letter_code
_entity_poly.pdbx_strand_id
1 'polypeptide(L)'
;MPEDLQALWEAYKQAVRSGGTPQALYQEMVWPALVARWKEAPNVHPRREAFAVSMHTLGTSPEATILAILGAGAERVYVLHTRESASYLERLQKETGKPIYPLEVSKSDVAAIYREVKRILDQHGDVPVALDLTSGTKAMSAGLAVAGFFFRRFYPKARVVYVDNEDYDSELRRPRAGTERLIILQDPHEVLGEVDALFAKELYGRGEFAQAAKYFQKMVGATGDGRWTLYQSLAEMYEAWHALNLPEAHKKGSGLLERLAQNVWLNHPLNQSRDLLEKQVSLLEAGKAFLEGKDLGHRRGVGAVARTLLHLGEKEHRPLLAALYAYRALELLLQERLYRYGRLADQPNLTPEEEAALRNALSEILDGPPSAVEVPKKLGLLHLIGLLRLLGDPLLAGKPAGVLRGLGGVLQARNTSLLIHGFEVPTGRQVGALKGLAKDLLADLDKELGPAVSLEPLPLGF
;
A
#
# COMPACT_ATOMS: atom_id res chain seq x y z
N MET A 1 -15.76 40.09 19.26
CA MET A 1 -14.85 41.19 18.83
C MET A 1 -14.38 41.92 20.09
N PRO A 2 -13.13 42.34 20.17
CA PRO A 2 -12.76 43.34 21.19
C PRO A 2 -13.51 44.63 20.96
N GLU A 3 -13.94 45.23 22.03
CA GLU A 3 -14.72 46.47 22.01
C GLU A 3 -14.08 47.58 21.16
N ASP A 4 -12.77 47.62 21.08
CA ASP A 4 -11.98 48.59 20.32
C ASP A 4 -12.17 48.47 18.78
N LEU A 5 -12.01 47.28 18.18
CA LEU A 5 -12.21 47.12 16.74
C LEU A 5 -13.67 47.28 16.31
N GLN A 6 -14.62 46.94 17.18
CA GLN A 6 -16.02 47.18 16.92
C GLN A 6 -16.36 48.68 16.87
N ALA A 7 -15.84 49.43 17.82
CA ALA A 7 -16.04 50.91 17.84
C ALA A 7 -15.41 51.55 16.60
N LEU A 8 -14.21 51.17 16.22
CA LEU A 8 -13.54 51.63 15.00
C LEU A 8 -14.33 51.27 13.73
N TRP A 9 -14.92 50.07 13.68
CA TRP A 9 -15.75 49.66 12.54
C TRP A 9 -17.01 50.49 12.39
N GLU A 10 -17.70 50.81 13.49
CA GLU A 10 -18.91 51.65 13.46
C GLU A 10 -18.57 53.10 13.09
N ALA A 11 -17.45 53.62 13.60
CA ALA A 11 -16.96 54.95 13.22
C ALA A 11 -16.60 55.02 11.72
N TYR A 12 -15.91 54.01 11.21
CA TYR A 12 -15.60 53.87 9.78
C TYR A 12 -16.88 53.83 8.94
N LYS A 13 -17.88 53.05 9.34
CA LYS A 13 -19.15 52.92 8.62
C LYS A 13 -19.87 54.25 8.55
N GLN A 14 -19.89 55.01 9.63
CA GLN A 14 -20.45 56.38 9.66
C GLN A 14 -19.69 57.34 8.74
N ALA A 15 -18.35 57.30 8.75
CA ALA A 15 -17.53 58.17 7.90
C ALA A 15 -17.77 57.88 6.41
N VAL A 16 -17.93 56.58 6.00
CA VAL A 16 -18.30 56.23 4.63
C VAL A 16 -19.68 56.77 4.26
N ARG A 17 -20.68 56.64 5.14
CA ARG A 17 -22.03 57.18 4.92
C ARG A 17 -22.03 58.71 4.77
N SER A 18 -21.07 59.37 5.38
CA SER A 18 -20.88 60.82 5.28
C SER A 18 -20.15 61.25 3.99
N GLY A 19 -19.87 60.36 3.07
CA GLY A 19 -19.32 60.62 1.74
C GLY A 19 -17.81 60.43 1.60
N GLY A 20 -17.16 59.84 2.61
CA GLY A 20 -15.73 59.53 2.51
C GLY A 20 -15.43 58.32 1.60
N THR A 21 -14.23 58.22 1.04
CA THR A 21 -13.78 57.15 0.18
C THR A 21 -13.57 55.87 1.00
N PRO A 22 -14.35 54.78 0.81
CA PRO A 22 -14.32 53.61 1.67
C PRO A 22 -12.92 52.98 1.86
N GLN A 23 -12.13 52.89 0.79
CA GLN A 23 -10.80 52.27 0.85
C GLN A 23 -9.80 53.14 1.62
N ALA A 24 -9.80 54.45 1.43
CA ALA A 24 -8.91 55.36 2.14
C ALA A 24 -9.22 55.37 3.64
N LEU A 25 -10.50 55.51 3.98
CA LEU A 25 -10.96 55.51 5.39
C LEU A 25 -10.66 54.18 6.08
N TYR A 26 -10.80 53.06 5.39
CA TYR A 26 -10.43 51.75 5.96
C TYR A 26 -8.93 51.66 6.28
N GLN A 27 -8.08 52.11 5.38
CA GLN A 27 -6.63 52.11 5.58
C GLN A 27 -6.19 53.02 6.70
N GLU A 28 -6.92 54.10 6.93
CA GLU A 28 -6.60 55.07 7.97
C GLU A 28 -7.17 54.67 9.35
N MET A 29 -8.44 54.27 9.41
CA MET A 29 -9.17 54.08 10.66
C MET A 29 -9.13 52.67 11.22
N VAL A 30 -9.18 51.65 10.35
CA VAL A 30 -9.41 50.25 10.78
C VAL A 30 -8.16 49.39 10.62
N TRP A 31 -7.52 49.50 9.47
CA TRP A 31 -6.42 48.61 9.09
C TRP A 31 -5.25 48.59 10.07
N PRO A 32 -4.74 49.73 10.59
CA PRO A 32 -3.62 49.73 11.53
C PRO A 32 -3.93 48.99 12.82
N ALA A 33 -5.13 49.12 13.35
CA ALA A 33 -5.56 48.43 14.57
C ALA A 33 -5.73 46.92 14.33
N LEU A 34 -6.25 46.52 13.17
CA LEU A 34 -6.38 45.13 12.78
C LEU A 34 -5.00 44.45 12.64
N VAL A 35 -4.04 45.07 11.96
CA VAL A 35 -2.68 44.59 11.81
C VAL A 35 -1.98 44.51 13.17
N ALA A 36 -2.09 45.53 14.02
CA ALA A 36 -1.51 45.51 15.36
C ALA A 36 -2.00 44.29 16.17
N ARG A 37 -3.31 44.06 16.14
CA ARG A 37 -3.91 42.91 16.80
C ARG A 37 -3.40 41.58 16.25
N TRP A 38 -3.29 41.40 14.92
CA TRP A 38 -2.80 40.18 14.33
C TRP A 38 -1.31 39.93 14.61
N LYS A 39 -0.53 40.99 14.82
CA LYS A 39 0.86 40.87 15.31
C LYS A 39 0.94 40.35 16.73
N GLU A 40 0.03 40.79 17.60
CA GLU A 40 0.00 40.38 18.99
C GLU A 40 -0.65 39.01 19.20
N ALA A 41 -1.82 38.78 18.63
CA ALA A 41 -2.61 37.57 18.78
C ALA A 41 -3.37 37.23 17.49
N PRO A 42 -2.72 36.57 16.53
CA PRO A 42 -3.37 36.17 15.29
C PRO A 42 -4.49 35.15 15.54
N ASN A 43 -5.60 35.33 14.86
CA ASN A 43 -6.75 34.43 14.95
C ASN A 43 -6.56 33.21 14.03
N VAL A 44 -6.08 32.08 14.57
CA VAL A 44 -5.74 30.88 13.82
C VAL A 44 -6.59 29.69 14.28
N HIS A 45 -7.20 28.95 13.34
CA HIS A 45 -8.05 27.80 13.61
C HIS A 45 -7.68 26.57 12.78
N PRO A 46 -7.46 25.39 13.38
CA PRO A 46 -7.28 25.20 14.82
C PRO A 46 -6.03 25.90 15.35
N ARG A 47 -6.03 26.31 16.61
CA ARG A 47 -4.86 26.95 17.25
C ARG A 47 -3.67 25.98 17.24
N ARG A 48 -2.51 26.45 16.83
CA ARG A 48 -1.29 25.66 16.70
C ARG A 48 -0.04 26.53 16.81
N GLU A 49 1.12 25.84 16.89
CA GLU A 49 2.42 26.51 16.78
C GLU A 49 2.63 27.14 15.39
N ALA A 50 3.47 28.17 15.34
CA ALA A 50 3.84 28.85 14.10
C ALA A 50 4.46 27.87 13.08
N PHE A 51 4.26 28.17 11.80
CA PHE A 51 4.95 27.45 10.73
C PHE A 51 6.41 27.90 10.63
N ALA A 52 7.31 27.00 10.23
CA ALA A 52 8.71 27.37 9.97
C ALA A 52 8.85 28.13 8.64
N VAL A 53 8.05 27.74 7.67
CA VAL A 53 8.03 28.30 6.31
C VAL A 53 6.58 28.62 5.91
N SER A 54 6.37 29.69 5.18
CA SER A 54 5.08 29.97 4.54
C SER A 54 5.25 30.40 3.10
N MET A 55 4.29 30.03 2.25
CA MET A 55 4.20 30.44 0.86
C MET A 55 2.81 31.02 0.63
N HIS A 56 2.75 32.20 0.06
CA HIS A 56 1.53 32.98 -0.12
C HIS A 56 1.34 33.37 -1.58
N THR A 57 0.10 33.42 -2.04
CA THR A 57 -0.24 34.06 -3.30
C THR A 57 -0.54 35.55 -3.07
N LEU A 58 -0.11 36.41 -3.99
CA LEU A 58 -0.32 37.85 -3.92
C LEU A 58 -1.08 38.36 -5.15
N GLY A 59 -2.24 38.92 -4.89
CA GLY A 59 -3.05 39.62 -5.89
C GLY A 59 -2.92 41.13 -5.74
N THR A 60 -3.95 41.86 -6.22
CA THR A 60 -4.03 43.32 -6.17
C THR A 60 -4.53 43.89 -4.84
N SER A 61 -4.90 43.04 -3.90
CA SER A 61 -5.33 43.39 -2.54
C SER A 61 -4.38 42.72 -1.53
N PRO A 62 -3.36 43.45 -1.04
CA PRO A 62 -2.32 42.84 -0.18
C PRO A 62 -2.79 42.56 1.26
N GLU A 63 -3.91 43.13 1.70
CA GLU A 63 -4.40 43.06 3.05
C GLU A 63 -4.59 41.63 3.54
N ALA A 64 -5.26 40.80 2.75
CA ALA A 64 -5.48 39.40 3.10
C ALA A 64 -4.18 38.60 3.18
N THR A 65 -3.23 38.88 2.27
CA THR A 65 -1.88 38.25 2.30
C THR A 65 -1.09 38.68 3.54
N ILE A 66 -1.20 39.93 3.97
CA ILE A 66 -0.57 40.42 5.21
C ILE A 66 -1.11 39.65 6.42
N LEU A 67 -2.44 39.50 6.52
CA LEU A 67 -3.03 38.72 7.61
C LEU A 67 -2.61 37.26 7.56
N ALA A 68 -2.56 36.67 6.37
CA ALA A 68 -2.09 35.28 6.20
C ALA A 68 -0.63 35.08 6.66
N ILE A 69 0.26 36.02 6.32
CA ILE A 69 1.66 36.02 6.77
C ILE A 69 1.76 36.12 8.28
N LEU A 70 1.03 37.04 8.89
CA LEU A 70 0.98 37.24 10.34
C LEU A 70 0.41 35.99 11.03
N GLY A 71 -0.68 35.44 10.50
CA GLY A 71 -1.32 34.24 11.02
C GLY A 71 -0.47 32.98 10.91
N ALA A 72 0.29 32.82 9.83
CA ALA A 72 1.23 31.73 9.68
C ALA A 72 2.42 31.83 10.65
N GLY A 73 2.84 33.04 10.98
CA GLY A 73 3.92 33.31 11.93
C GLY A 73 5.30 32.84 11.49
N ALA A 74 5.46 32.43 10.23
CA ALA A 74 6.69 31.81 9.71
C ALA A 74 7.89 32.77 9.73
N GLU A 75 9.09 32.18 9.90
CA GLU A 75 10.34 32.92 9.79
C GLU A 75 10.74 33.19 8.34
N ARG A 76 10.41 32.26 7.44
CA ARG A 76 10.70 32.33 6.00
C ARG A 76 9.41 32.44 5.22
N VAL A 77 9.23 33.56 4.52
CA VAL A 77 8.00 33.91 3.82
C VAL A 77 8.24 34.04 2.33
N TYR A 78 7.75 33.08 1.55
CA TYR A 78 7.78 33.10 0.09
C TYR A 78 6.48 33.70 -0.43
N VAL A 79 6.57 34.56 -1.45
CA VAL A 79 5.40 35.22 -2.04
C VAL A 79 5.39 35.04 -3.55
N LEU A 80 4.42 34.26 -4.04
CA LEU A 80 4.10 34.14 -5.45
C LEU A 80 3.38 35.40 -5.91
N HIS A 81 3.97 36.14 -6.82
CA HIS A 81 3.44 37.39 -7.32
C HIS A 81 3.49 37.48 -8.84
N THR A 82 2.66 38.33 -9.41
CA THR A 82 2.73 38.73 -10.82
C THR A 82 3.45 40.07 -10.95
N ARG A 83 3.75 40.49 -12.19
CA ARG A 83 4.30 41.84 -12.44
C ARG A 83 3.39 42.92 -11.90
N GLU A 84 2.07 42.76 -12.02
CA GLU A 84 1.08 43.72 -11.56
C GLU A 84 1.05 43.85 -10.04
N SER A 85 1.27 42.76 -9.30
CA SER A 85 1.25 42.74 -7.84
C SER A 85 2.60 43.00 -7.17
N ALA A 86 3.70 43.03 -7.96
CA ALA A 86 5.05 43.26 -7.43
C ALA A 86 5.21 44.53 -6.61
N SER A 87 4.44 45.60 -6.94
CA SER A 87 4.45 46.88 -6.22
C SER A 87 4.00 46.76 -4.75
N TYR A 88 3.34 45.68 -4.38
CA TYR A 88 2.88 45.48 -2.99
C TYR A 88 3.90 44.73 -2.10
N LEU A 89 4.98 44.17 -2.65
CA LEU A 89 5.97 43.41 -1.90
C LEU A 89 6.61 44.22 -0.75
N GLU A 90 6.99 45.46 -1.03
CA GLU A 90 7.55 46.38 -0.01
C GLU A 90 6.56 46.64 1.14
N ARG A 91 5.28 46.78 0.81
CA ARG A 91 4.22 46.95 1.79
C ARG A 91 4.07 45.72 2.67
N LEU A 92 4.11 44.49 2.07
CA LEU A 92 4.08 43.26 2.82
C LEU A 92 5.24 43.21 3.84
N GLN A 93 6.45 43.48 3.40
CA GLN A 93 7.63 43.45 4.26
C GLN A 93 7.53 44.47 5.41
N LYS A 94 7.13 45.72 5.11
CA LYS A 94 6.98 46.80 6.08
C LYS A 94 5.90 46.48 7.12
N GLU A 95 4.72 46.05 6.69
CA GLU A 95 3.60 45.82 7.59
C GLU A 95 3.72 44.55 8.41
N THR A 96 4.30 43.48 7.84
CA THR A 96 4.51 42.21 8.58
C THR A 96 5.78 42.21 9.44
N GLY A 97 6.78 42.99 9.07
CA GLY A 97 8.11 42.96 9.69
C GLY A 97 8.91 41.67 9.34
N LYS A 98 8.47 40.89 8.35
CA LYS A 98 9.10 39.63 7.94
C LYS A 98 9.91 39.79 6.66
N PRO A 99 11.03 39.10 6.49
CA PRO A 99 11.75 39.05 5.21
C PRO A 99 10.89 38.32 4.17
N ILE A 100 10.69 38.97 3.02
CA ILE A 100 9.89 38.44 1.92
C ILE A 100 10.83 37.89 0.81
N TYR A 101 10.64 36.63 0.41
CA TYR A 101 11.32 36.00 -0.71
C TYR A 101 10.36 35.97 -1.91
N PRO A 102 10.46 36.92 -2.86
CA PRO A 102 9.53 37.03 -3.97
C PRO A 102 9.78 35.94 -5.02
N LEU A 103 8.70 35.41 -5.59
CA LEU A 103 8.70 34.43 -6.67
C LEU A 103 7.77 34.94 -7.78
N GLU A 104 8.33 35.47 -8.86
CA GLU A 104 7.53 35.96 -9.98
C GLU A 104 6.98 34.79 -10.79
N VAL A 105 5.67 34.78 -10.99
CA VAL A 105 4.95 33.77 -11.78
C VAL A 105 3.98 34.44 -12.75
N SER A 106 3.68 33.73 -13.85
CA SER A 106 2.56 34.14 -14.71
C SER A 106 1.23 33.86 -13.98
N LYS A 107 0.28 34.80 -14.11
CA LYS A 107 -1.03 34.76 -13.44
C LYS A 107 -1.89 33.52 -13.76
N SER A 108 -1.56 32.77 -14.83
CA SER A 108 -2.30 31.60 -15.30
C SER A 108 -1.43 30.34 -15.44
N ASP A 109 -0.14 30.39 -15.12
CA ASP A 109 0.76 29.22 -15.21
C ASP A 109 0.70 28.38 -13.94
N VAL A 110 -0.32 27.52 -13.87
CA VAL A 110 -0.52 26.56 -12.77
C VAL A 110 0.68 25.60 -12.62
N ALA A 111 1.30 25.22 -13.73
CA ALA A 111 2.45 24.30 -13.71
C ALA A 111 3.70 24.94 -13.07
N ALA A 112 3.93 26.25 -13.32
CA ALA A 112 5.01 26.96 -12.66
C ALA A 112 4.79 27.04 -11.15
N ILE A 113 3.56 27.35 -10.72
CA ILE A 113 3.21 27.40 -9.30
C ILE A 113 3.44 26.02 -8.65
N TYR A 114 2.98 24.96 -9.29
CA TYR A 114 3.18 23.59 -8.83
C TYR A 114 4.66 23.24 -8.64
N ARG A 115 5.53 23.62 -9.60
CA ARG A 115 6.98 23.43 -9.50
C ARG A 115 7.61 24.24 -8.36
N GLU A 116 7.18 25.49 -8.15
CA GLU A 116 7.69 26.32 -7.07
C GLU A 116 7.30 25.77 -5.69
N VAL A 117 6.05 25.30 -5.51
CA VAL A 117 5.62 24.63 -4.27
C VAL A 117 6.51 23.40 -4.02
N LYS A 118 6.71 22.55 -5.04
CA LYS A 118 7.57 21.36 -4.91
C LYS A 118 9.00 21.74 -4.53
N ARG A 119 9.59 22.72 -5.21
CA ARG A 119 10.95 23.21 -4.95
C ARG A 119 11.12 23.69 -3.51
N ILE A 120 10.16 24.47 -2.99
CA ILE A 120 10.23 24.97 -1.62
C ILE A 120 10.07 23.84 -0.61
N LEU A 121 9.16 22.91 -0.84
CA LEU A 121 9.01 21.74 0.02
C LEU A 121 10.27 20.87 0.05
N ASP A 122 10.89 20.63 -1.11
CA ASP A 122 12.17 19.89 -1.20
C ASP A 122 13.31 20.61 -0.47
N GLN A 123 13.38 21.93 -0.62
CA GLN A 123 14.43 22.74 0.01
C GLN A 123 14.36 22.72 1.55
N HIS A 124 13.18 22.62 2.12
CA HIS A 124 12.98 22.75 3.57
C HIS A 124 12.73 21.40 4.27
N GLY A 125 12.43 20.35 3.52
CA GLY A 125 12.25 19.00 4.08
C GLY A 125 11.05 18.88 5.03
N ASP A 126 11.19 18.14 6.12
CA ASP A 126 10.12 17.79 7.04
C ASP A 126 9.89 18.87 8.13
N VAL A 127 9.66 20.12 7.72
CA VAL A 127 9.28 21.21 8.63
C VAL A 127 7.81 21.61 8.42
N PRO A 128 7.17 22.28 9.40
CA PRO A 128 5.82 22.82 9.21
C PRO A 128 5.80 23.91 8.15
N VAL A 129 5.06 23.71 7.06
CA VAL A 129 4.92 24.66 5.95
C VAL A 129 3.45 25.07 5.79
N ALA A 130 3.18 26.37 5.73
CA ALA A 130 1.90 26.93 5.36
C ALA A 130 1.86 27.27 3.86
N LEU A 131 0.84 26.83 3.17
CA LEU A 131 0.58 27.13 1.75
C LEU A 131 -0.73 27.90 1.66
N ASP A 132 -0.62 29.23 1.58
CA ASP A 132 -1.77 30.14 1.64
C ASP A 132 -2.32 30.48 0.25
N LEU A 133 -3.60 30.22 0.06
CA LEU A 133 -4.32 30.43 -1.18
C LEU A 133 -5.30 31.64 -1.13
N THR A 134 -5.23 32.47 -0.09
CA THR A 134 -6.21 33.51 0.17
C THR A 134 -6.29 34.58 -0.93
N SER A 135 -5.16 34.95 -1.51
CA SER A 135 -5.04 36.06 -2.47
C SER A 135 -4.58 35.52 -3.85
N GLY A 136 -4.24 36.46 -4.76
CA GLY A 136 -3.79 36.09 -6.11
C GLY A 136 -4.95 35.89 -7.10
N THR A 137 -4.62 35.40 -8.29
CA THR A 137 -5.64 35.03 -9.28
C THR A 137 -6.24 33.67 -8.91
N LYS A 138 -7.44 33.39 -9.43
CA LYS A 138 -8.07 32.06 -9.23
C LYS A 138 -7.16 30.91 -9.67
N ALA A 139 -6.41 31.09 -10.76
CA ALA A 139 -5.46 30.09 -11.25
C ALA A 139 -4.27 29.91 -10.27
N MET A 140 -3.77 30.99 -9.65
CA MET A 140 -2.71 30.92 -8.65
C MET A 140 -3.18 30.16 -7.41
N SER A 141 -4.34 30.52 -6.88
CA SER A 141 -4.92 29.83 -5.71
C SER A 141 -5.22 28.37 -6.00
N ALA A 142 -5.79 28.05 -7.18
CA ALA A 142 -6.04 26.67 -7.59
C ALA A 142 -4.75 25.84 -7.71
N GLY A 143 -3.72 26.41 -8.36
CA GLY A 143 -2.42 25.74 -8.52
C GLY A 143 -1.74 25.44 -7.19
N LEU A 144 -1.78 26.39 -6.26
CA LEU A 144 -1.21 26.21 -4.93
C LEU A 144 -2.00 25.20 -4.10
N ALA A 145 -3.35 25.23 -4.17
CA ALA A 145 -4.20 24.26 -3.48
C ALA A 145 -3.94 22.82 -3.98
N VAL A 146 -3.95 22.62 -5.30
CA VAL A 146 -3.68 21.30 -5.92
C VAL A 146 -2.30 20.78 -5.51
N ALA A 147 -1.26 21.63 -5.60
CA ALA A 147 0.08 21.26 -5.18
C ALA A 147 0.14 20.94 -3.68
N GLY A 148 -0.44 21.79 -2.85
CA GLY A 148 -0.41 21.66 -1.39
C GLY A 148 -1.09 20.38 -0.90
N PHE A 149 -2.27 20.07 -1.39
CA PHE A 149 -2.99 18.84 -1.02
C PHE A 149 -2.29 17.59 -1.57
N PHE A 150 -1.78 17.63 -2.80
CA PHE A 150 -1.05 16.50 -3.38
C PHE A 150 0.25 16.22 -2.63
N PHE A 151 1.09 17.25 -2.42
CA PHE A 151 2.40 17.07 -1.80
C PHE A 151 2.36 16.79 -0.30
N ARG A 152 1.27 17.08 0.40
CA ARG A 152 1.09 16.72 1.81
C ARG A 152 1.38 15.25 2.12
N ARG A 153 1.23 14.36 1.14
CA ARG A 153 1.54 12.92 1.28
C ARG A 153 3.02 12.65 1.48
N PHE A 154 3.85 13.47 0.85
CA PHE A 154 5.31 13.37 0.91
C PHE A 154 5.89 14.30 1.99
N TYR A 155 5.15 15.35 2.33
CA TYR A 155 5.49 16.36 3.34
C TYR A 155 4.35 16.49 4.36
N PRO A 156 4.24 15.55 5.32
CA PRO A 156 3.05 15.44 6.19
C PRO A 156 2.79 16.65 7.08
N LYS A 157 3.78 17.54 7.25
CA LYS A 157 3.66 18.79 8.03
C LYS A 157 3.22 20.00 7.19
N ALA A 158 3.12 19.86 5.85
CA ALA A 158 2.56 20.91 5.01
C ALA A 158 1.04 21.06 5.23
N ARG A 159 0.56 22.29 5.23
CA ARG A 159 -0.86 22.62 5.39
C ARG A 159 -1.27 23.67 4.39
N VAL A 160 -2.42 23.47 3.78
CA VAL A 160 -3.08 24.51 2.98
C VAL A 160 -3.90 25.38 3.92
N VAL A 161 -3.70 26.67 3.84
CA VAL A 161 -4.36 27.66 4.72
C VAL A 161 -5.09 28.71 3.92
N TYR A 162 -6.06 29.34 4.57
CA TYR A 162 -6.89 30.38 3.96
C TYR A 162 -7.35 31.37 5.03
N VAL A 163 -7.29 32.67 4.72
CA VAL A 163 -7.92 33.69 5.58
C VAL A 163 -9.39 33.80 5.24
N ASP A 164 -10.20 33.28 6.14
CA ASP A 164 -11.66 33.35 6.11
C ASP A 164 -12.19 34.50 7.00
N ASN A 165 -13.43 34.81 6.90
CA ASN A 165 -14.12 35.80 7.77
C ASN A 165 -15.46 35.22 8.22
N GLU A 166 -15.81 35.45 9.50
CA GLU A 166 -17.09 35.00 10.07
C GLU A 166 -18.26 35.92 9.72
N ASP A 167 -17.99 37.20 9.45
CA ASP A 167 -19.01 38.19 9.15
C ASP A 167 -18.60 39.07 7.95
N TYR A 168 -19.57 39.39 7.12
CA TYR A 168 -19.40 40.21 5.91
C TYR A 168 -20.42 41.34 5.86
N ASP A 169 -19.92 42.55 5.86
CA ASP A 169 -20.77 43.72 5.74
C ASP A 169 -21.20 43.94 4.27
N SER A 170 -22.46 43.67 3.95
CA SER A 170 -23.03 43.79 2.62
C SER A 170 -23.14 45.23 2.12
N GLU A 171 -23.26 46.19 3.02
CA GLU A 171 -23.33 47.60 2.71
C GLU A 171 -21.97 48.12 2.23
N LEU A 172 -20.91 47.74 2.95
CA LEU A 172 -19.55 48.16 2.64
C LEU A 172 -18.86 47.18 1.66
N ARG A 173 -19.47 46.06 1.35
CA ARG A 173 -18.96 44.97 0.47
C ARG A 173 -17.56 44.51 0.87
N ARG A 174 -17.36 44.25 2.17
CA ARG A 174 -16.08 43.76 2.70
C ARG A 174 -16.26 42.96 3.99
N PRO A 175 -15.26 42.12 4.34
CA PRO A 175 -15.22 41.48 5.64
C PRO A 175 -15.28 42.51 6.77
N ARG A 176 -16.03 42.17 7.83
CA ARG A 176 -16.07 42.96 9.05
C ARG A 176 -14.78 42.78 9.83
N ALA A 177 -14.07 43.87 10.08
CA ALA A 177 -12.79 43.85 10.75
C ALA A 177 -12.86 43.20 12.14
N GLY A 178 -11.92 42.28 12.41
CA GLY A 178 -11.85 41.50 13.65
C GLY A 178 -12.62 40.18 13.61
N THR A 179 -13.24 39.85 12.46
CA THR A 179 -13.88 38.53 12.23
C THR A 179 -13.04 37.61 11.33
N GLU A 180 -11.93 38.12 10.82
CA GLU A 180 -10.99 37.35 10.02
C GLU A 180 -10.29 36.31 10.87
N ARG A 181 -10.04 35.15 10.26
CA ARG A 181 -9.32 34.00 10.85
C ARG A 181 -8.51 33.28 9.82
N LEU A 182 -7.32 32.85 10.17
CA LEU A 182 -6.54 31.90 9.35
C LEU A 182 -7.03 30.48 9.65
N ILE A 183 -7.62 29.82 8.68
CA ILE A 183 -8.08 28.45 8.81
C ILE A 183 -7.14 27.49 8.09
N ILE A 184 -6.97 26.29 8.65
CA ILE A 184 -6.30 25.16 7.99
C ILE A 184 -7.37 24.38 7.25
N LEU A 185 -7.24 24.31 5.92
CA LEU A 185 -8.18 23.59 5.08
C LEU A 185 -7.98 22.08 5.23
N GLN A 186 -9.11 21.37 5.30
CA GLN A 186 -9.10 19.91 5.27
C GLN A 186 -8.69 19.41 3.89
N ASP A 187 -7.83 18.40 3.84
CA ASP A 187 -7.43 17.78 2.58
C ASP A 187 -8.60 16.99 1.98
N PRO A 188 -9.13 17.36 0.81
CA PRO A 188 -10.25 16.66 0.19
C PRO A 188 -9.92 15.22 -0.15
N HIS A 189 -8.65 14.90 -0.41
CA HIS A 189 -8.22 13.53 -0.68
C HIS A 189 -8.25 12.65 0.57
N GLU A 190 -8.06 13.22 1.77
CA GLU A 190 -8.22 12.48 3.03
C GLU A 190 -9.69 12.19 3.33
N VAL A 191 -10.61 13.05 2.92
CA VAL A 191 -12.06 12.88 3.17
C VAL A 191 -12.62 11.63 2.50
N LEU A 192 -12.21 11.37 1.27
CA LEU A 192 -12.70 10.22 0.48
C LEU A 192 -11.68 9.07 0.40
N GLY A 193 -10.41 9.33 0.71
CA GLY A 193 -9.35 8.32 0.65
C GLY A 193 -8.99 7.84 -0.77
N GLU A 194 -9.48 8.50 -1.82
CA GLU A 194 -9.38 7.99 -3.21
C GLU A 194 -7.94 7.83 -3.69
N VAL A 195 -7.06 8.75 -3.35
CA VAL A 195 -5.66 8.67 -3.79
C VAL A 195 -4.92 7.58 -3.00
N ASP A 196 -5.21 7.42 -1.70
CA ASP A 196 -4.67 6.29 -0.93
C ASP A 196 -5.22 4.96 -1.44
N ALA A 197 -6.48 4.93 -1.95
CA ALA A 197 -7.05 3.78 -2.62
C ALA A 197 -6.29 3.37 -3.87
N LEU A 198 -5.87 4.33 -4.71
CA LEU A 198 -5.05 4.05 -5.89
C LEU A 198 -3.69 3.45 -5.52
N PHE A 199 -3.02 3.96 -4.48
CA PHE A 199 -1.79 3.37 -3.97
C PHE A 199 -2.02 1.97 -3.41
N ALA A 200 -3.07 1.78 -2.62
CA ALA A 200 -3.42 0.46 -2.10
C ALA A 200 -3.69 -0.54 -3.21
N LYS A 201 -4.40 -0.12 -4.27
CA LYS A 201 -4.70 -0.94 -5.45
C LYS A 201 -3.42 -1.35 -6.20
N GLU A 202 -2.51 -0.41 -6.41
CA GLU A 202 -1.23 -0.69 -7.08
C GLU A 202 -0.37 -1.68 -6.27
N LEU A 203 -0.24 -1.47 -4.96
CA LEU A 203 0.48 -2.38 -4.06
C LEU A 203 -0.16 -3.77 -4.04
N TYR A 204 -1.49 -3.83 -3.96
CA TYR A 204 -2.23 -5.09 -4.01
C TYR A 204 -2.00 -5.82 -5.34
N GLY A 205 -2.06 -5.12 -6.46
CA GLY A 205 -1.79 -5.68 -7.79
C GLY A 205 -0.38 -6.23 -7.97
N ARG A 206 0.59 -5.67 -7.23
CA ARG A 206 1.98 -6.17 -7.20
C ARG A 206 2.21 -7.31 -6.22
N GLY A 207 1.19 -7.71 -5.45
CA GLY A 207 1.32 -8.73 -4.41
C GLY A 207 1.93 -8.21 -3.10
N GLU A 208 2.06 -6.89 -2.93
CA GLU A 208 2.56 -6.24 -1.71
C GLU A 208 1.42 -6.08 -0.69
N PHE A 209 0.80 -7.20 -0.31
CA PHE A 209 -0.44 -7.24 0.44
C PHE A 209 -0.35 -6.62 1.83
N ALA A 210 0.77 -6.79 2.53
CA ALA A 210 0.99 -6.19 3.84
C ALA A 210 0.95 -4.65 3.77
N GLN A 211 1.53 -4.06 2.74
CA GLN A 211 1.51 -2.62 2.53
C GLN A 211 0.13 -2.14 2.10
N ALA A 212 -0.52 -2.85 1.17
CA ALA A 212 -1.90 -2.55 0.75
C ALA A 212 -2.85 -2.54 1.96
N ALA A 213 -2.76 -3.53 2.86
CA ALA A 213 -3.57 -3.60 4.07
C ALA A 213 -3.38 -2.37 4.98
N LYS A 214 -2.14 -1.89 5.14
CA LYS A 214 -1.85 -0.67 5.92
C LYS A 214 -2.50 0.58 5.32
N TYR A 215 -2.49 0.71 3.98
CA TYR A 215 -3.18 1.82 3.31
C TYR A 215 -4.70 1.72 3.52
N PHE A 216 -5.31 0.54 3.35
CA PHE A 216 -6.73 0.36 3.64
C PHE A 216 -7.07 0.67 5.10
N GLN A 217 -6.26 0.24 6.06
CA GLN A 217 -6.43 0.56 7.48
C GLN A 217 -6.38 2.08 7.73
N LYS A 218 -5.42 2.78 7.12
CA LYS A 218 -5.32 4.25 7.18
C LYS A 218 -6.61 4.91 6.66
N MET A 219 -7.15 4.39 5.56
CA MET A 219 -8.37 4.91 4.95
C MET A 219 -9.59 4.69 5.85
N VAL A 220 -9.71 3.55 6.53
CA VAL A 220 -10.76 3.33 7.55
C VAL A 220 -10.71 4.43 8.60
N GLY A 221 -9.52 4.74 9.14
CA GLY A 221 -9.34 5.78 10.15
C GLY A 221 -9.62 7.20 9.66
N ALA A 222 -9.26 7.49 8.41
CA ALA A 222 -9.40 8.83 7.84
C ALA A 222 -10.82 9.14 7.36
N THR A 223 -11.50 8.17 6.75
CA THR A 223 -12.81 8.37 6.10
C THR A 223 -13.98 7.93 6.96
N GLY A 224 -13.76 7.06 7.95
CA GLY A 224 -14.83 6.37 8.68
C GLY A 224 -15.64 5.38 7.83
N ASP A 225 -15.25 5.15 6.56
CA ASP A 225 -15.97 4.28 5.64
C ASP A 225 -15.59 2.81 5.85
N GLY A 226 -16.53 2.04 6.36
CA GLY A 226 -16.35 0.62 6.67
C GLY A 226 -16.03 -0.27 5.46
N ARG A 227 -16.29 0.15 4.21
CA ARG A 227 -15.95 -0.62 3.00
C ARG A 227 -14.45 -0.94 2.92
N TRP A 228 -13.60 -0.05 3.40
CA TRP A 228 -12.15 -0.24 3.39
C TRP A 228 -11.68 -1.36 4.32
N THR A 229 -12.44 -1.67 5.36
CA THR A 229 -12.17 -2.81 6.25
C THR A 229 -12.29 -4.15 5.51
N LEU A 230 -13.16 -4.25 4.51
CA LEU A 230 -13.31 -5.46 3.69
C LEU A 230 -12.09 -5.66 2.80
N TYR A 231 -11.60 -4.59 2.14
CA TYR A 231 -10.37 -4.65 1.35
C TYR A 231 -9.13 -4.89 2.20
N GLN A 232 -9.08 -4.31 3.41
CA GLN A 232 -8.02 -4.61 4.38
C GLN A 232 -8.01 -6.10 4.73
N SER A 233 -9.16 -6.68 5.09
CA SER A 233 -9.27 -8.11 5.43
C SER A 233 -8.88 -9.01 4.26
N LEU A 234 -9.23 -8.63 3.02
CA LEU A 234 -8.82 -9.35 1.81
C LEU A 234 -7.29 -9.33 1.61
N ALA A 235 -6.68 -8.16 1.74
CA ALA A 235 -5.23 -8.03 1.63
C ALA A 235 -4.50 -8.81 2.74
N GLU A 236 -4.99 -8.75 3.98
CA GLU A 236 -4.44 -9.52 5.10
C GLU A 236 -4.59 -11.05 4.91
N MET A 237 -5.68 -11.49 4.27
CA MET A 237 -5.84 -12.90 3.90
C MET A 237 -4.75 -13.36 2.94
N TYR A 238 -4.50 -12.59 1.86
CA TYR A 238 -3.45 -12.95 0.89
C TYR A 238 -2.05 -12.82 1.48
N GLU A 239 -1.80 -11.83 2.33
CA GLU A 239 -0.52 -11.70 3.03
C GLU A 239 -0.23 -12.96 3.87
N ALA A 240 -1.19 -13.38 4.69
CA ALA A 240 -1.05 -14.60 5.49
C ALA A 240 -0.89 -15.85 4.61
N TRP A 241 -1.63 -15.92 3.49
CA TRP A 241 -1.53 -17.04 2.55
C TRP A 241 -0.16 -17.11 1.88
N HIS A 242 0.36 -15.98 1.40
CA HIS A 242 1.69 -15.90 0.77
C HIS A 242 2.82 -16.13 1.77
N ALA A 243 2.61 -15.84 3.05
CA ALA A 243 3.50 -16.20 4.14
C ALA A 243 3.38 -17.69 4.58
N LEU A 244 2.58 -18.51 3.88
CA LEU A 244 2.28 -19.92 4.21
C LEU A 244 1.57 -20.10 5.58
N ASN A 245 1.01 -19.03 6.14
CA ASN A 245 0.20 -19.10 7.35
C ASN A 245 -1.28 -19.37 6.99
N LEU A 246 -1.56 -20.61 6.55
CA LEU A 246 -2.88 -21.02 6.09
C LEU A 246 -3.96 -20.88 7.19
N PRO A 247 -3.69 -21.16 8.47
CA PRO A 247 -4.66 -20.95 9.55
C PRO A 247 -5.13 -19.49 9.65
N GLU A 248 -4.20 -18.54 9.64
CA GLU A 248 -4.54 -17.12 9.71
C GLU A 248 -5.22 -16.65 8.41
N ALA A 249 -4.74 -17.10 7.25
CA ALA A 249 -5.38 -16.81 5.96
C ALA A 249 -6.84 -17.28 5.93
N HIS A 250 -7.11 -18.52 6.38
CA HIS A 250 -8.46 -19.06 6.51
C HIS A 250 -9.33 -18.21 7.44
N LYS A 251 -8.82 -17.85 8.62
CA LYS A 251 -9.53 -17.01 9.59
C LYS A 251 -9.92 -15.65 8.98
N LYS A 252 -9.00 -14.98 8.29
CA LYS A 252 -9.27 -13.70 7.62
C LYS A 252 -10.29 -13.84 6.50
N GLY A 253 -10.16 -14.88 5.68
CA GLY A 253 -11.08 -15.15 4.57
C GLY A 253 -12.49 -15.49 5.04
N SER A 254 -12.64 -16.33 6.07
CA SER A 254 -13.94 -16.68 6.66
C SER A 254 -14.62 -15.45 7.26
N GLY A 255 -13.88 -14.63 8.02
CA GLY A 255 -14.41 -13.38 8.57
C GLY A 255 -14.79 -12.36 7.50
N LEU A 256 -14.10 -12.34 6.37
CA LEU A 256 -14.47 -11.51 5.20
C LEU A 256 -15.79 -12.00 4.57
N LEU A 257 -15.94 -13.32 4.36
CA LEU A 257 -17.17 -13.89 3.82
C LEU A 257 -18.38 -13.63 4.72
N GLU A 258 -18.24 -13.76 6.04
CA GLU A 258 -19.28 -13.44 7.01
C GLU A 258 -19.72 -11.98 6.92
N ARG A 259 -18.78 -11.04 6.78
CA ARG A 259 -19.10 -9.62 6.61
C ARG A 259 -19.79 -9.35 5.27
N LEU A 260 -19.28 -9.90 4.18
CA LEU A 260 -19.87 -9.72 2.83
C LEU A 260 -21.30 -10.25 2.75
N ALA A 261 -21.69 -11.18 3.61
CA ALA A 261 -23.06 -11.69 3.72
C ALA A 261 -24.04 -10.74 4.41
N GLN A 262 -23.55 -9.70 5.10
CA GLN A 262 -24.42 -8.73 5.78
C GLN A 262 -25.12 -7.82 4.78
N ASN A 263 -26.37 -7.47 5.04
CA ASN A 263 -27.19 -6.65 4.15
C ASN A 263 -26.56 -5.34 3.72
N VAL A 264 -25.81 -4.70 4.59
CA VAL A 264 -25.10 -3.43 4.31
C VAL A 264 -24.04 -3.58 3.23
N TRP A 265 -23.53 -4.80 2.98
CA TRP A 265 -22.43 -5.07 2.05
C TRP A 265 -22.85 -5.85 0.80
N LEU A 266 -24.14 -6.14 0.59
CA LEU A 266 -24.60 -6.95 -0.55
C LEU A 266 -24.18 -6.37 -1.92
N ASN A 267 -24.12 -5.06 -2.02
CA ASN A 267 -23.70 -4.37 -3.26
C ASN A 267 -22.18 -4.07 -3.29
N HIS A 268 -21.40 -4.60 -2.33
CA HIS A 268 -19.96 -4.37 -2.33
C HIS A 268 -19.30 -5.05 -3.54
N PRO A 269 -18.35 -4.41 -4.26
CA PRO A 269 -17.73 -4.96 -5.46
C PRO A 269 -17.14 -6.36 -5.29
N LEU A 270 -16.60 -6.69 -4.12
CA LEU A 270 -16.04 -8.02 -3.84
C LEU A 270 -17.08 -9.14 -3.94
N ASN A 271 -18.37 -8.86 -3.80
CA ASN A 271 -19.42 -9.86 -3.98
C ASN A 271 -19.53 -10.38 -5.41
N GLN A 272 -19.02 -9.65 -6.41
CA GLN A 272 -18.93 -10.13 -7.80
C GLN A 272 -17.97 -11.33 -7.93
N SER A 273 -17.01 -11.45 -7.02
CA SER A 273 -16.03 -12.55 -6.97
C SER A 273 -16.24 -13.48 -5.77
N ARG A 274 -17.42 -13.44 -5.16
CA ARG A 274 -17.73 -14.20 -3.94
C ARG A 274 -17.53 -15.70 -4.12
N ASP A 275 -17.98 -16.28 -5.22
CA ASP A 275 -17.83 -17.72 -5.50
C ASP A 275 -16.35 -18.14 -5.54
N LEU A 276 -15.47 -17.29 -6.08
CA LEU A 276 -14.04 -17.58 -6.08
C LEU A 276 -13.47 -17.45 -4.67
N LEU A 277 -13.89 -16.45 -3.91
CA LEU A 277 -13.46 -16.28 -2.51
C LEU A 277 -13.87 -17.49 -1.67
N GLU A 278 -15.10 -17.98 -1.81
CA GLU A 278 -15.59 -19.17 -1.09
C GLU A 278 -14.76 -20.41 -1.41
N LYS A 279 -14.43 -20.62 -2.69
CA LYS A 279 -13.54 -21.71 -3.13
C LYS A 279 -12.13 -21.58 -2.55
N GLN A 280 -11.58 -20.36 -2.53
CA GLN A 280 -10.26 -20.09 -1.94
C GLN A 280 -10.26 -20.33 -0.44
N VAL A 281 -11.28 -19.85 0.29
CA VAL A 281 -11.41 -20.07 1.74
C VAL A 281 -11.57 -21.55 2.06
N SER A 282 -12.35 -22.30 1.28
CA SER A 282 -12.49 -23.76 1.42
C SER A 282 -11.17 -24.52 1.16
N LEU A 283 -10.36 -24.01 0.21
CA LEU A 283 -9.01 -24.55 -0.02
C LEU A 283 -8.10 -24.29 1.19
N LEU A 284 -8.14 -23.06 1.74
CA LEU A 284 -7.38 -22.70 2.93
C LEU A 284 -7.76 -23.54 4.14
N GLU A 285 -9.07 -23.81 4.32
CA GLU A 285 -9.57 -24.71 5.36
C GLU A 285 -8.99 -26.13 5.27
N ALA A 286 -9.02 -26.69 4.06
CA ALA A 286 -8.42 -28.01 3.81
C ALA A 286 -6.92 -28.02 4.10
N GLY A 287 -6.20 -27.00 3.64
CA GLY A 287 -4.75 -26.86 3.91
C GLY A 287 -4.44 -26.70 5.38
N LYS A 288 -5.22 -25.88 6.12
CA LYS A 288 -5.14 -25.74 7.57
C LYS A 288 -5.31 -27.07 8.27
N ALA A 289 -6.38 -27.81 7.96
CA ALA A 289 -6.67 -29.12 8.57
C ALA A 289 -5.53 -30.12 8.35
N PHE A 290 -4.94 -30.14 7.16
CA PHE A 290 -3.75 -30.95 6.88
C PHE A 290 -2.54 -30.54 7.74
N LEU A 291 -2.24 -29.23 7.83
CA LEU A 291 -1.08 -28.75 8.59
C LEU A 291 -1.21 -29.03 10.10
N GLU A 292 -2.40 -28.97 10.64
CA GLU A 292 -2.70 -29.28 12.03
C GLU A 292 -2.61 -30.78 12.31
N GLY A 293 -3.24 -31.62 11.47
CA GLY A 293 -3.30 -33.07 11.65
C GLY A 293 -2.09 -33.83 11.09
N LYS A 294 -1.38 -33.26 10.13
CA LYS A 294 -0.28 -33.91 9.37
C LYS A 294 -0.66 -35.26 8.75
N ASP A 295 -1.95 -35.44 8.49
CA ASP A 295 -2.50 -36.65 7.93
C ASP A 295 -2.39 -36.64 6.38
N LEU A 296 -1.50 -37.46 5.83
CA LEU A 296 -1.35 -37.64 4.38
C LEU A 296 -2.60 -38.20 3.71
N GLY A 297 -3.48 -38.89 4.46
CA GLY A 297 -4.79 -39.35 3.97
C GLY A 297 -5.77 -38.19 3.70
N HIS A 298 -5.52 -37.00 4.28
CA HIS A 298 -6.29 -35.81 4.01
C HIS A 298 -5.89 -35.19 2.66
N ARG A 299 -6.13 -35.90 1.56
CA ARG A 299 -5.68 -35.58 0.20
C ARG A 299 -6.02 -34.16 -0.26
N ARG A 300 -7.22 -33.68 0.07
CA ARG A 300 -7.64 -32.30 -0.27
C ARG A 300 -6.73 -31.26 0.39
N GLY A 301 -6.30 -31.50 1.62
CA GLY A 301 -5.37 -30.62 2.34
C GLY A 301 -3.95 -30.69 1.77
N VAL A 302 -3.47 -31.90 1.45
CA VAL A 302 -2.18 -32.10 0.75
C VAL A 302 -2.19 -31.32 -0.58
N GLY A 303 -3.25 -31.49 -1.38
CA GLY A 303 -3.41 -30.78 -2.64
C GLY A 303 -3.44 -29.26 -2.48
N ALA A 304 -4.11 -28.75 -1.43
CA ALA A 304 -4.17 -27.32 -1.12
C ALA A 304 -2.78 -26.74 -0.81
N VAL A 305 -2.00 -27.42 0.04
CA VAL A 305 -0.65 -26.99 0.39
C VAL A 305 0.29 -27.10 -0.81
N ALA A 306 0.27 -28.21 -1.54
CA ALA A 306 1.12 -28.41 -2.72
C ALA A 306 0.82 -27.37 -3.80
N ARG A 307 -0.45 -27.05 -4.05
CA ARG A 307 -0.89 -26.03 -5.00
C ARG A 307 -0.42 -24.65 -4.59
N THR A 308 -0.55 -24.30 -3.31
CA THR A 308 -0.04 -23.03 -2.75
C THR A 308 1.48 -22.91 -2.99
N LEU A 309 2.25 -23.93 -2.65
CA LEU A 309 3.70 -23.93 -2.84
C LEU A 309 4.08 -23.79 -4.34
N LEU A 310 3.40 -24.49 -5.24
CA LEU A 310 3.65 -24.36 -6.68
C LEU A 310 3.33 -22.96 -7.20
N HIS A 311 2.19 -22.39 -6.79
CA HIS A 311 1.80 -21.05 -7.16
C HIS A 311 2.83 -20.00 -6.70
N LEU A 312 3.23 -20.05 -5.43
CA LEU A 312 4.27 -19.16 -4.91
C LEU A 312 5.60 -19.35 -5.64
N GLY A 313 5.98 -20.60 -5.94
CA GLY A 313 7.17 -20.89 -6.72
C GLY A 313 7.13 -20.40 -8.16
N GLU A 314 5.94 -20.26 -8.76
CA GLU A 314 5.77 -19.67 -10.10
C GLU A 314 5.92 -18.15 -10.10
N LYS A 315 5.42 -17.48 -9.07
CA LYS A 315 5.53 -16.01 -8.90
C LYS A 315 6.90 -15.58 -8.40
N GLU A 316 7.69 -16.51 -7.84
CA GLU A 316 8.99 -16.20 -7.26
C GLU A 316 10.09 -16.06 -8.34
N HIS A 317 10.70 -14.89 -8.36
CA HIS A 317 11.77 -14.54 -9.30
C HIS A 317 13.17 -15.00 -8.86
N ARG A 318 13.35 -15.31 -7.57
CA ARG A 318 14.61 -15.79 -7.01
C ARG A 318 14.72 -17.30 -7.22
N PRO A 319 15.65 -17.79 -8.05
CA PRO A 319 15.67 -19.21 -8.47
C PRO A 319 15.75 -20.19 -7.30
N LEU A 320 16.48 -19.81 -6.25
CA LEU A 320 16.65 -20.66 -5.07
C LEU A 320 15.35 -20.86 -4.29
N LEU A 321 14.60 -19.78 -4.06
CA LEU A 321 13.31 -19.87 -3.37
C LEU A 321 12.25 -20.59 -4.24
N ALA A 322 12.24 -20.31 -5.55
CA ALA A 322 11.40 -21.04 -6.49
C ALA A 322 11.68 -22.56 -6.47
N ALA A 323 12.96 -22.93 -6.38
CA ALA A 323 13.36 -24.33 -6.23
C ALA A 323 12.90 -24.96 -4.92
N LEU A 324 12.99 -24.22 -3.80
CA LEU A 324 12.54 -24.70 -2.49
C LEU A 324 11.03 -24.95 -2.46
N TYR A 325 10.24 -24.01 -3.00
CA TYR A 325 8.80 -24.20 -3.13
C TYR A 325 8.43 -25.41 -3.98
N ALA A 326 9.06 -25.55 -5.16
CA ALA A 326 8.81 -26.68 -6.06
C ALA A 326 9.25 -28.01 -5.44
N TYR A 327 10.41 -28.05 -4.79
CA TYR A 327 10.91 -29.20 -4.07
C TYR A 327 9.94 -29.66 -2.99
N ARG A 328 9.49 -28.73 -2.14
CA ARG A 328 8.59 -29.05 -1.03
C ARG A 328 7.22 -29.53 -1.52
N ALA A 329 6.70 -28.92 -2.58
CA ALA A 329 5.46 -29.37 -3.21
C ALA A 329 5.60 -30.80 -3.75
N LEU A 330 6.70 -31.08 -4.47
CA LEU A 330 6.98 -32.41 -5.03
C LEU A 330 7.14 -33.46 -3.94
N GLU A 331 7.93 -33.14 -2.91
CA GLU A 331 8.14 -34.06 -1.78
C GLU A 331 6.82 -34.44 -1.10
N LEU A 332 5.97 -33.45 -0.84
CA LEU A 332 4.67 -33.64 -0.21
C LEU A 332 3.74 -34.54 -1.06
N LEU A 333 3.70 -34.31 -2.36
CA LEU A 333 2.87 -35.08 -3.28
C LEU A 333 3.39 -36.53 -3.42
N LEU A 334 4.71 -36.74 -3.41
CA LEU A 334 5.29 -38.09 -3.41
C LEU A 334 5.02 -38.83 -2.10
N GLN A 335 5.05 -38.16 -0.96
CA GLN A 335 4.71 -38.74 0.34
C GLN A 335 3.23 -39.16 0.39
N GLU A 336 2.32 -38.30 -0.09
CA GLU A 336 0.90 -38.64 -0.20
C GLU A 336 0.69 -39.84 -1.09
N ARG A 337 1.39 -39.86 -2.23
CA ARG A 337 1.29 -40.98 -3.18
C ARG A 337 1.81 -42.28 -2.61
N LEU A 338 2.94 -42.27 -1.86
CA LEU A 338 3.46 -43.43 -1.16
C LEU A 338 2.49 -43.92 -0.06
N TYR A 339 1.82 -43.01 0.61
CA TYR A 339 0.79 -43.29 1.61
C TYR A 339 -0.36 -44.14 1.01
N ARG A 340 -0.73 -43.92 -0.25
CA ARG A 340 -1.74 -44.74 -0.96
C ARG A 340 -1.34 -46.23 -1.08
N TYR A 341 -0.05 -46.51 -1.03
CA TYR A 341 0.50 -47.88 -1.01
C TYR A 341 0.72 -48.42 0.41
N GLY A 342 0.16 -47.74 1.44
CA GLY A 342 0.28 -48.15 2.85
C GLY A 342 1.67 -47.96 3.45
N ARG A 343 2.51 -47.08 2.85
CA ARG A 343 3.88 -46.82 3.28
C ARG A 343 4.10 -45.35 3.69
N LEU A 344 5.03 -45.14 4.64
CA LEU A 344 5.44 -43.81 5.09
C LEU A 344 6.92 -43.59 4.73
N ALA A 345 7.24 -42.32 4.39
CA ALA A 345 8.61 -41.96 4.01
C ALA A 345 9.61 -42.04 5.17
N ASP A 346 9.17 -41.81 6.39
CA ASP A 346 9.98 -41.86 7.62
C ASP A 346 10.01 -43.26 8.27
N GLN A 347 9.12 -44.16 7.86
CA GLN A 347 9.04 -45.55 8.27
C GLN A 347 8.66 -46.44 7.09
N PRO A 348 9.54 -46.60 6.08
CA PRO A 348 9.20 -47.30 4.84
C PRO A 348 9.09 -48.80 5.04
N ASN A 349 9.65 -49.37 6.13
CA ASN A 349 9.60 -50.77 6.51
C ASN A 349 9.97 -51.70 5.34
N LEU A 350 11.11 -51.41 4.69
CA LEU A 350 11.61 -52.19 3.54
C LEU A 350 12.17 -53.55 3.99
N THR A 351 11.87 -54.60 3.23
CA THR A 351 12.59 -55.89 3.36
C THR A 351 13.99 -55.77 2.77
N PRO A 352 14.92 -56.66 3.10
CA PRO A 352 16.25 -56.69 2.47
C PRO A 352 16.20 -56.77 0.93
N GLU A 353 15.23 -57.52 0.39
CA GLU A 353 15.00 -57.67 -1.06
C GLU A 353 14.49 -56.37 -1.66
N GLU A 354 13.56 -55.69 -1.01
CA GLU A 354 13.05 -54.39 -1.43
C GLU A 354 14.16 -53.33 -1.38
N GLU A 355 15.00 -53.36 -0.36
CA GLU A 355 16.12 -52.42 -0.25
C GLU A 355 17.15 -52.63 -1.37
N ALA A 356 17.47 -53.89 -1.70
CA ALA A 356 18.35 -54.22 -2.82
C ALA A 356 17.75 -53.78 -4.16
N ALA A 357 16.44 -54.03 -4.38
CA ALA A 357 15.73 -53.58 -5.57
C ALA A 357 15.70 -52.03 -5.68
N LEU A 358 15.52 -51.34 -4.56
CA LEU A 358 15.55 -49.87 -4.52
C LEU A 358 16.94 -49.31 -4.86
N ARG A 359 18.01 -49.93 -4.35
CA ARG A 359 19.41 -49.60 -4.74
C ARG A 359 19.63 -49.70 -6.24
N ASN A 360 19.16 -50.81 -6.86
CA ASN A 360 19.26 -51.04 -8.30
C ASN A 360 18.46 -49.97 -9.09
N ALA A 361 17.21 -49.70 -8.71
CA ALA A 361 16.38 -48.71 -9.38
C ALA A 361 16.99 -47.31 -9.29
N LEU A 362 17.59 -46.98 -8.15
CA LEU A 362 18.26 -45.68 -7.95
C LEU A 362 19.59 -45.59 -8.70
N SER A 363 20.33 -46.70 -8.83
CA SER A 363 21.56 -46.73 -9.60
C SER A 363 21.33 -46.42 -11.09
N GLU A 364 20.20 -46.87 -11.66
CA GLU A 364 19.77 -46.47 -13.01
C GLU A 364 19.47 -44.97 -13.14
N ILE A 365 18.85 -44.40 -12.13
CA ILE A 365 18.52 -42.98 -12.11
C ILE A 365 19.77 -42.11 -11.91
N LEU A 366 20.68 -42.53 -11.02
CA LEU A 366 21.88 -41.78 -10.64
C LEU A 366 23.09 -42.05 -11.56
N ASP A 367 22.99 -43.05 -12.45
CA ASP A 367 24.08 -43.47 -13.35
C ASP A 367 25.35 -43.88 -12.60
N GLY A 368 25.16 -44.67 -11.53
CA GLY A 368 26.24 -45.13 -10.66
C GLY A 368 26.05 -46.58 -10.21
N PRO A 369 27.07 -47.21 -9.61
CA PRO A 369 26.92 -48.59 -9.13
C PRO A 369 25.96 -48.70 -7.96
N PRO A 370 25.16 -49.76 -7.83
CA PRO A 370 24.22 -49.96 -6.71
C PRO A 370 24.87 -49.89 -5.34
N SER A 371 26.16 -50.29 -5.24
CA SER A 371 26.94 -50.22 -4.01
C SER A 371 27.22 -48.82 -3.51
N ALA A 372 27.11 -47.79 -4.37
CA ALA A 372 27.27 -46.39 -4.01
C ALA A 372 25.96 -45.76 -3.54
N VAL A 373 24.82 -46.44 -3.63
CA VAL A 373 23.51 -45.95 -3.24
C VAL A 373 23.22 -46.32 -1.79
N GLU A 374 23.12 -45.30 -0.93
CA GLU A 374 22.65 -45.51 0.43
C GLU A 374 21.11 -45.41 0.49
N VAL A 375 20.48 -46.30 1.25
CA VAL A 375 19.05 -46.26 1.53
C VAL A 375 18.89 -45.86 3.01
N PRO A 376 18.54 -44.58 3.26
CA PRO A 376 18.39 -44.05 4.63
C PRO A 376 17.09 -44.55 5.27
N LYS A 377 17.04 -44.56 6.61
CA LYS A 377 15.82 -44.88 7.36
C LYS A 377 14.64 -43.96 7.00
N LYS A 378 14.93 -42.70 6.70
CA LYS A 378 13.94 -41.76 6.19
C LYS A 378 14.21 -41.47 4.72
N LEU A 379 13.27 -41.84 3.88
CA LEU A 379 13.41 -41.68 2.44
C LEU A 379 13.36 -40.23 1.98
N GLY A 380 14.39 -39.80 1.27
CA GLY A 380 14.41 -38.54 0.56
C GLY A 380 13.70 -38.63 -0.81
N LEU A 381 13.61 -37.53 -1.53
CA LEU A 381 12.81 -37.38 -2.75
C LEU A 381 13.14 -38.45 -3.83
N LEU A 382 14.43 -38.73 -4.13
CA LEU A 382 14.81 -39.77 -5.10
C LEU A 382 14.43 -41.18 -4.64
N HIS A 383 14.58 -41.46 -3.35
CA HIS A 383 14.17 -42.72 -2.78
C HIS A 383 12.67 -42.96 -2.88
N LEU A 384 11.85 -41.88 -2.68
CA LEU A 384 10.39 -41.91 -2.88
C LEU A 384 10.05 -42.26 -4.33
N ILE A 385 10.72 -41.59 -5.28
CA ILE A 385 10.54 -41.87 -6.73
C ILE A 385 10.92 -43.31 -7.06
N GLY A 386 12.09 -43.76 -6.60
CA GLY A 386 12.57 -45.14 -6.82
C GLY A 386 11.62 -46.17 -6.26
N LEU A 387 11.16 -45.98 -5.01
CA LEU A 387 10.23 -46.90 -4.36
C LEU A 387 8.86 -46.93 -5.06
N LEU A 388 8.30 -45.78 -5.43
CA LEU A 388 7.04 -45.70 -6.16
C LEU A 388 7.14 -46.38 -7.55
N ARG A 389 8.28 -46.28 -8.22
CA ARG A 389 8.52 -47.05 -9.47
C ARG A 389 8.46 -48.55 -9.24
N LEU A 390 9.12 -49.05 -8.19
CA LEU A 390 9.09 -50.47 -7.82
C LEU A 390 7.70 -50.96 -7.45
N LEU A 391 6.89 -50.10 -6.83
CA LEU A 391 5.50 -50.39 -6.49
C LEU A 391 4.56 -50.32 -7.71
N GLY A 392 5.09 -50.00 -8.88
CA GLY A 392 4.31 -49.97 -10.12
C GLY A 392 3.42 -48.72 -10.25
N ASP A 393 3.81 -47.63 -9.63
CA ASP A 393 3.03 -46.38 -9.69
C ASP A 393 2.82 -45.93 -11.15
N PRO A 394 1.56 -45.68 -11.61
CA PRO A 394 1.26 -45.43 -13.01
C PRO A 394 1.95 -44.20 -13.61
N LEU A 395 2.21 -43.17 -12.80
CA LEU A 395 2.88 -41.96 -13.26
C LEU A 395 4.40 -42.06 -13.28
N LEU A 396 4.97 -42.88 -12.41
CA LEU A 396 6.42 -42.96 -12.22
C LEU A 396 7.05 -44.19 -12.87
N ALA A 397 6.36 -45.32 -12.90
CA ALA A 397 6.87 -46.57 -13.49
C ALA A 397 7.19 -46.42 -14.99
N GLY A 398 6.37 -45.71 -15.73
CA GLY A 398 6.54 -45.46 -17.17
C GLY A 398 7.52 -44.32 -17.53
N LYS A 399 8.02 -43.54 -16.57
CA LYS A 399 8.97 -42.45 -16.88
C LYS A 399 10.38 -43.01 -17.13
N PRO A 400 11.05 -42.63 -18.24
CA PRO A 400 12.42 -43.06 -18.51
C PRO A 400 13.38 -42.61 -17.42
N ALA A 401 14.36 -43.46 -17.07
CA ALA A 401 15.39 -43.13 -16.06
C ALA A 401 16.14 -41.83 -16.40
N GLY A 402 16.41 -41.55 -17.68
CA GLY A 402 17.05 -40.32 -18.13
C GLY A 402 16.27 -39.03 -17.81
N VAL A 403 14.93 -39.10 -17.79
CA VAL A 403 14.09 -37.94 -17.37
C VAL A 403 14.22 -37.73 -15.86
N LEU A 404 14.28 -38.81 -15.09
CA LEU A 404 14.41 -38.76 -13.63
C LEU A 404 15.85 -38.42 -13.20
N ARG A 405 16.86 -38.70 -14.02
CA ARG A 405 18.27 -38.31 -13.81
C ARG A 405 18.45 -36.79 -13.72
N GLY A 406 17.70 -36.05 -14.50
CA GLY A 406 17.65 -34.58 -14.40
C GLY A 406 17.26 -34.07 -13.00
N LEU A 407 16.42 -34.84 -12.27
CA LEU A 407 16.03 -34.52 -10.88
C LEU A 407 17.17 -34.80 -9.89
N GLY A 408 18.03 -35.79 -10.14
CA GLY A 408 19.22 -36.07 -9.32
C GLY A 408 20.17 -34.87 -9.25
N GLY A 409 20.47 -34.26 -10.41
CA GLY A 409 21.27 -33.04 -10.48
C GLY A 409 20.63 -31.86 -9.76
N VAL A 410 19.28 -31.76 -9.78
CA VAL A 410 18.56 -30.69 -9.04
C VAL A 410 18.68 -30.89 -7.54
N LEU A 411 18.63 -32.13 -7.06
CA LEU A 411 18.75 -32.41 -5.63
C LEU A 411 20.18 -32.18 -5.14
N GLN A 412 21.17 -32.47 -5.96
CA GLN A 412 22.56 -32.16 -5.68
C GLN A 412 22.72 -30.62 -5.62
N ALA A 413 22.21 -29.89 -6.61
CA ALA A 413 22.24 -28.42 -6.60
C ALA A 413 21.48 -27.81 -5.39
N ARG A 414 20.37 -28.43 -4.95
CA ARG A 414 19.69 -28.01 -3.71
C ARG A 414 20.57 -28.27 -2.49
N ASN A 415 21.19 -29.42 -2.36
CA ASN A 415 22.04 -29.77 -1.21
C ASN A 415 23.31 -28.90 -1.17
N THR A 416 23.83 -28.53 -2.33
CA THR A 416 24.98 -27.62 -2.50
C THR A 416 24.56 -26.13 -2.54
N SER A 417 23.29 -25.83 -2.38
CA SER A 417 22.79 -24.45 -2.44
C SER A 417 23.16 -23.62 -1.21
N LEU A 418 23.30 -22.32 -1.41
CA LEU A 418 23.69 -21.34 -0.39
C LEU A 418 22.76 -21.34 0.84
N LEU A 419 21.49 -21.69 0.67
CA LEU A 419 20.51 -21.71 1.77
C LEU A 419 20.50 -23.02 2.58
N ILE A 420 21.21 -24.06 2.13
CA ILE A 420 21.19 -25.37 2.81
C ILE A 420 22.60 -25.76 3.28
N HIS A 421 23.52 -26.10 2.38
CA HIS A 421 24.86 -26.55 2.76
C HIS A 421 25.95 -26.17 1.74
N GLY A 422 25.67 -25.38 0.71
CA GLY A 422 26.61 -25.11 -0.38
C GLY A 422 26.60 -23.69 -0.91
N PHE A 423 27.14 -23.50 -2.12
CA PHE A 423 27.33 -22.18 -2.72
C PHE A 423 26.72 -22.04 -4.14
N GLU A 424 25.94 -23.01 -4.57
CA GLU A 424 25.36 -23.04 -5.91
C GLU A 424 23.94 -22.47 -5.94
N VAL A 425 23.55 -21.89 -7.08
CA VAL A 425 22.19 -21.43 -7.35
C VAL A 425 21.57 -22.35 -8.40
N PRO A 426 20.39 -22.94 -8.14
CA PRO A 426 19.71 -23.79 -9.11
C PRO A 426 19.42 -23.06 -10.42
N THR A 427 19.65 -23.73 -11.55
CA THR A 427 19.31 -23.18 -12.86
C THR A 427 17.81 -23.22 -13.12
N GLY A 428 17.31 -22.34 -14.02
CA GLY A 428 15.90 -22.33 -14.42
C GLY A 428 15.42 -23.68 -14.98
N ARG A 429 16.30 -24.42 -15.68
CA ARG A 429 15.99 -25.77 -16.19
C ARG A 429 15.76 -26.78 -15.06
N GLN A 430 16.59 -26.72 -14.02
CA GLN A 430 16.46 -27.58 -12.84
C GLN A 430 15.17 -27.27 -12.07
N VAL A 431 14.87 -25.98 -11.81
CA VAL A 431 13.61 -25.56 -11.18
C VAL A 431 12.40 -26.00 -12.02
N GLY A 432 12.48 -25.87 -13.34
CA GLY A 432 11.46 -26.33 -14.28
C GLY A 432 11.16 -27.81 -14.18
N ALA A 433 12.20 -28.67 -14.04
CA ALA A 433 12.02 -30.12 -13.89
C ALA A 433 11.26 -30.49 -12.60
N LEU A 434 11.59 -29.84 -11.46
CA LEU A 434 10.85 -30.03 -10.20
C LEU A 434 9.38 -29.62 -10.32
N LYS A 435 9.15 -28.44 -10.87
CA LYS A 435 7.79 -27.91 -11.09
C LYS A 435 6.99 -28.84 -12.02
N GLY A 436 7.60 -29.32 -13.09
CA GLY A 436 6.93 -30.17 -14.07
C GLY A 436 6.42 -31.47 -13.43
N LEU A 437 7.28 -32.19 -12.72
CA LEU A 437 6.86 -33.43 -12.05
C LEU A 437 5.84 -33.18 -10.93
N ALA A 438 5.98 -32.10 -10.16
CA ALA A 438 5.02 -31.75 -9.13
C ALA A 438 3.64 -31.40 -9.73
N LYS A 439 3.61 -30.73 -10.89
CA LYS A 439 2.37 -30.44 -11.63
C LYS A 439 1.70 -31.70 -12.15
N ASP A 440 2.48 -32.67 -12.70
CA ASP A 440 1.93 -33.94 -13.16
C ASP A 440 1.25 -34.69 -12.01
N LEU A 441 1.92 -34.77 -10.85
CA LEU A 441 1.36 -35.43 -9.66
C LEU A 441 0.13 -34.69 -9.10
N LEU A 442 0.17 -33.39 -9.08
CA LEU A 442 -0.97 -32.56 -8.63
C LEU A 442 -2.16 -32.71 -9.59
N ALA A 443 -1.92 -32.72 -10.90
CA ALA A 443 -2.98 -32.88 -11.89
C ALA A 443 -3.63 -34.30 -11.80
N ASP A 444 -2.87 -35.32 -11.40
CA ASP A 444 -3.42 -36.65 -11.15
C ASP A 444 -4.29 -36.66 -9.87
N LEU A 445 -3.83 -36.01 -8.81
CA LEU A 445 -4.62 -35.81 -7.60
C LEU A 445 -5.91 -35.04 -7.87
N ASP A 446 -5.87 -34.04 -8.73
CA ASP A 446 -7.03 -33.21 -9.10
C ASP A 446 -8.11 -33.97 -9.88
N LYS A 447 -7.77 -35.05 -10.57
CA LYS A 447 -8.76 -35.94 -11.21
C LYS A 447 -9.72 -36.55 -10.17
N GLU A 448 -9.23 -36.77 -8.96
CA GLU A 448 -10.03 -37.31 -7.86
C GLU A 448 -10.72 -36.19 -7.04
N LEU A 449 -10.10 -35.03 -6.90
CA LEU A 449 -10.58 -33.93 -6.04
C LEU A 449 -11.49 -32.93 -6.73
N GLY A 450 -11.56 -32.96 -8.07
CA GLY A 450 -12.30 -32.00 -8.86
C GLY A 450 -11.45 -30.82 -9.35
N PRO A 451 -12.06 -29.84 -10.05
CA PRO A 451 -11.33 -28.79 -10.76
C PRO A 451 -10.49 -27.91 -9.83
N ALA A 452 -9.34 -27.52 -10.33
CA ALA A 452 -8.41 -26.67 -9.63
C ALA A 452 -9.02 -25.29 -9.31
N VAL A 453 -8.82 -24.82 -8.09
CA VAL A 453 -9.20 -23.45 -7.67
C VAL A 453 -8.10 -22.49 -8.09
N SER A 454 -8.50 -21.34 -8.68
CA SER A 454 -7.56 -20.25 -8.97
C SER A 454 -7.02 -19.66 -7.66
N LEU A 455 -5.70 -19.48 -7.59
CA LEU A 455 -5.01 -18.85 -6.45
C LEU A 455 -4.68 -17.37 -6.73
N GLU A 456 -5.05 -16.86 -7.91
CA GLU A 456 -4.84 -15.46 -8.23
C GLU A 456 -5.69 -14.58 -7.29
N PRO A 457 -5.14 -13.44 -6.84
CA PRO A 457 -5.86 -12.51 -5.99
C PRO A 457 -7.15 -12.00 -6.65
N LEU A 458 -8.20 -11.85 -5.85
CA LEU A 458 -9.47 -11.30 -6.34
C LEU A 458 -9.27 -9.86 -6.81
N PRO A 459 -9.98 -9.43 -7.89
CA PRO A 459 -10.00 -8.03 -8.27
C PRO A 459 -10.69 -7.18 -7.19
N LEU A 460 -10.18 -5.99 -6.94
CA LEU A 460 -10.76 -5.09 -5.94
C LEU A 460 -12.09 -4.47 -6.40
N GLY A 461 -12.31 -4.34 -7.72
CA GLY A 461 -13.57 -3.86 -8.28
C GLY A 461 -13.80 -2.34 -8.23
N PHE A 462 -12.72 -1.57 -7.95
CA PHE A 462 -12.74 -0.10 -8.03
C PHE A 462 -11.53 0.44 -8.78
#